data_6a5e8487bc638c5d453366ea1d2448fd
#
_entry.id   6a5e8487bc638c5d453366ea1d2448fd
#
_cell.length_a   1.000
_cell.length_b   1.000
_cell.length_c   1.000
_cell.angle_alpha   90.00
_cell.angle_beta   90.00
_cell.angle_gamma   90.00
#
_symmetry.space_group_name_H-M   'P 1'
#
loop_
_entity.id
_entity.type
_entity.pdbx_description
1 polymer ?
#
loop_
_entity_poly.entity_id
_entity_poly.type
_entity_poly.pdbx_seq_one_letter_code
_entity_poly.pdbx_strand_id
1 'polypeptide(L)'
;MSHSNDQSFGDDGHLNGIFDQLDVPEDVRRRLAQAQQTVQINIPIRMDDGALQFFPAWRIRYDDTRGPGKGGIRFHPDVSSEEVTALSFWMTIKCAVVDLPFGGAKGGVRVDPKALSRLELERLSRGYIRAFHDLIGPNSDIPAPDVNTNDTIMGWMADEFAQIERRQVPATITGKPLGLGGSRGRTAATGRGALQVLDLWAERRGKTPEELRVAVQGFGNAGYHFARLARERGYRIVALSDSQGGIHAADGLDPDPIWRHKHKNRELKGMVYCDESICQEADVEQLTNDELLAMDVDVLVLAALEDAVTEQNAAT
;
A
#
# COMPACT_ATOMS: atom_id res chain seq x y z
N MET A 1 -30.23 22.47 -4.96
CA MET A 1 -30.46 21.34 -4.05
C MET A 1 -29.55 20.23 -4.54
N SER A 2 -28.35 20.15 -4.01
CA SER A 2 -27.35 19.12 -4.35
C SER A 2 -27.66 17.88 -3.49
N HIS A 3 -27.98 16.78 -4.14
CA HIS A 3 -28.02 15.50 -3.45
C HIS A 3 -26.56 15.14 -3.08
N SER A 4 -26.22 15.28 -1.81
CA SER A 4 -25.07 14.67 -1.22
C SER A 4 -25.32 13.15 -1.23
N ASN A 5 -24.59 12.42 -2.07
CA ASN A 5 -24.45 10.96 -1.93
C ASN A 5 -23.66 10.71 -0.65
N ASP A 6 -24.34 10.70 0.47
CA ASP A 6 -23.85 10.27 1.78
C ASP A 6 -24.02 8.74 1.86
N GLN A 7 -23.37 8.00 0.95
CA GLN A 7 -23.27 6.55 1.06
C GLN A 7 -22.15 6.27 2.06
N SER A 8 -22.55 5.97 3.30
CA SER A 8 -21.60 5.41 4.29
C SER A 8 -21.03 4.10 3.77
N PHE A 9 -19.73 3.87 3.99
CA PHE A 9 -19.02 2.63 3.65
C PHE A 9 -19.63 1.42 4.38
N GLY A 10 -20.65 0.93 4.24
CA GLY A 10 -21.38 -0.17 4.87
C GLY A 10 -22.80 -0.24 4.31
N ASP A 11 -23.17 0.80 3.55
CA ASP A 11 -24.49 0.91 2.92
C ASP A 11 -24.46 0.47 1.44
N ASP A 12 -23.30 0.13 0.92
CA ASP A 12 -23.16 -0.49 -0.39
C ASP A 12 -23.71 -1.92 -0.32
N GLY A 13 -24.71 -2.21 -1.10
CA GLY A 13 -25.45 -3.50 -1.12
C GLY A 13 -24.57 -4.75 -1.22
N HIS A 14 -23.26 -4.57 -1.50
CA HIS A 14 -22.29 -5.64 -1.61
C HIS A 14 -21.96 -6.30 -0.25
N LEU A 15 -21.68 -5.52 0.81
CA LEU A 15 -21.42 -6.08 2.15
C LEU A 15 -22.67 -6.74 2.72
N ASN A 16 -23.85 -6.13 2.52
CA ASN A 16 -25.11 -6.72 2.97
C ASN A 16 -25.38 -8.06 2.28
N GLY A 17 -25.11 -8.19 0.98
CA GLY A 17 -25.21 -9.46 0.25
C GLY A 17 -24.27 -10.54 0.79
N ILE A 18 -23.03 -10.18 1.21
CA ILE A 18 -22.10 -11.11 1.84
C ILE A 18 -22.59 -11.52 3.23
N PHE A 19 -23.10 -10.60 4.02
CA PHE A 19 -23.64 -10.87 5.35
C PHE A 19 -24.86 -11.81 5.30
N ASP A 20 -25.70 -11.67 4.28
CA ASP A 20 -26.85 -12.56 4.06
C ASP A 20 -26.41 -13.98 3.70
N GLN A 21 -25.39 -14.12 2.85
CA GLN A 21 -24.83 -15.42 2.48
C GLN A 21 -24.16 -16.14 3.65
N LEU A 22 -23.59 -15.41 4.59
CA LEU A 22 -22.86 -15.94 5.75
C LEU A 22 -23.74 -16.10 6.99
N ASP A 23 -25.03 -15.76 6.92
CA ASP A 23 -25.97 -15.77 8.06
C ASP A 23 -25.40 -15.00 9.28
N VAL A 24 -24.83 -13.81 9.02
CA VAL A 24 -24.21 -12.98 10.05
C VAL A 24 -25.32 -12.39 10.96
N PRO A 25 -25.22 -12.54 12.31
CA PRO A 25 -26.18 -11.95 13.24
C PRO A 25 -26.29 -10.43 13.09
N GLU A 26 -27.52 -9.90 13.27
CA GLU A 26 -27.84 -8.50 13.04
C GLU A 26 -27.02 -7.51 13.90
N ASP A 27 -26.71 -7.86 15.13
CA ASP A 27 -25.87 -7.04 16.03
C ASP A 27 -24.41 -6.96 15.54
N VAL A 28 -23.90 -8.05 14.93
CA VAL A 28 -22.58 -8.08 14.30
C VAL A 28 -22.57 -7.24 13.01
N ARG A 29 -23.64 -7.32 12.19
CA ARG A 29 -23.79 -6.47 10.99
C ARG A 29 -23.76 -5.00 11.36
N ARG A 30 -24.53 -4.60 12.36
CA ARG A 30 -24.58 -3.21 12.85
C ARG A 30 -23.24 -2.74 13.38
N ARG A 31 -22.51 -3.62 14.06
CA ARG A 31 -21.15 -3.31 14.54
C ARG A 31 -20.18 -3.12 13.39
N LEU A 32 -20.24 -3.98 12.36
CA LEU A 32 -19.35 -3.92 11.20
C LEU A 32 -19.74 -2.84 10.17
N ALA A 33 -20.90 -2.22 10.31
CA ALA A 33 -21.34 -1.12 9.45
C ALA A 33 -20.69 0.23 9.80
N GLN A 34 -20.05 0.36 10.97
CA GLN A 34 -19.53 1.65 11.46
C GLN A 34 -18.16 1.49 12.12
N ALA A 35 -17.29 2.47 11.87
CA ALA A 35 -16.03 2.57 12.59
C ALA A 35 -16.27 2.95 14.06
N GLN A 36 -15.54 2.35 14.98
CA GLN A 36 -15.63 2.65 16.41
C GLN A 36 -15.17 4.06 16.75
N GLN A 37 -14.17 4.56 16.03
CA GLN A 37 -13.60 5.88 16.31
C GLN A 37 -13.08 6.53 15.04
N THR A 38 -13.57 7.73 14.76
CA THR A 38 -13.08 8.59 13.67
C THR A 38 -12.59 9.91 14.27
N VAL A 39 -11.33 10.24 14.01
CA VAL A 39 -10.78 11.54 14.43
C VAL A 39 -10.18 12.23 13.22
N GLN A 40 -10.57 13.48 13.02
CA GLN A 40 -10.06 14.40 12.00
C GLN A 40 -9.42 15.60 12.66
N ILE A 41 -8.24 15.97 12.20
CA ILE A 41 -7.48 17.13 12.71
C ILE A 41 -6.87 17.86 11.52
N ASN A 42 -6.80 19.20 11.58
CA ASN A 42 -6.01 20.00 10.65
C ASN A 42 -4.64 20.28 11.27
N ILE A 43 -3.60 19.66 10.72
CA ILE A 43 -2.23 19.76 11.24
C ILE A 43 -1.57 21.05 10.74
N PRO A 44 -1.21 22.01 11.62
CA PRO A 44 -0.51 23.22 11.23
C PRO A 44 0.98 22.95 11.01
N ILE A 45 1.51 23.35 9.87
CA ILE A 45 2.94 23.23 9.54
C ILE A 45 3.49 24.60 9.11
N ARG A 46 4.64 25.00 9.69
CA ARG A 46 5.41 26.14 9.22
C ARG A 46 6.21 25.69 8.00
N MET A 47 5.93 26.29 6.85
CA MET A 47 6.60 26.00 5.59
C MET A 47 8.03 26.61 5.55
N ASP A 48 8.84 26.24 4.57
CA ASP A 48 10.20 26.74 4.45
C ASP A 48 10.28 28.24 4.12
N ASP A 49 9.26 28.77 3.47
CA ASP A 49 9.08 30.22 3.22
C ASP A 49 8.54 30.99 4.45
N GLY A 50 8.27 30.30 5.56
CA GLY A 50 7.72 30.88 6.77
C GLY A 50 6.18 30.95 6.83
N ALA A 51 5.45 30.59 5.76
CA ALA A 51 3.99 30.54 5.79
C ALA A 51 3.48 29.45 6.73
N LEU A 52 2.29 29.63 7.28
CA LEU A 52 1.57 28.61 8.04
C LEU A 52 0.56 27.94 7.13
N GLN A 53 0.71 26.63 6.93
CA GLN A 53 -0.22 25.82 6.15
C GLN A 53 -0.87 24.75 7.02
N PHE A 54 -2.13 24.39 6.70
CA PHE A 54 -2.91 23.38 7.41
C PHE A 54 -3.17 22.19 6.51
N PHE A 55 -2.93 20.98 7.03
CA PHE A 55 -3.13 19.74 6.32
C PHE A 55 -4.22 18.92 7.02
N PRO A 56 -5.37 18.64 6.35
CA PRO A 56 -6.38 17.74 6.89
C PRO A 56 -5.80 16.33 7.05
N ALA A 57 -6.01 15.75 8.22
CA ALA A 57 -5.49 14.45 8.59
C ALA A 57 -6.53 13.64 9.37
N TRP A 58 -6.52 12.35 9.19
CA TRP A 58 -7.44 11.40 9.82
C TRP A 58 -6.69 10.28 10.51
N ARG A 59 -7.25 9.79 11.62
CA ARG A 59 -6.96 8.49 12.20
C ARG A 59 -8.29 7.81 12.55
N ILE A 60 -8.54 6.65 11.94
CA ILE A 60 -9.77 5.89 12.11
C ILE A 60 -9.42 4.50 12.63
N ARG A 61 -10.02 4.13 13.75
CA ARG A 61 -10.00 2.78 14.30
C ARG A 61 -11.35 2.15 14.04
N TYR A 62 -11.36 1.12 13.19
CA TYR A 62 -12.62 0.52 12.74
C TYR A 62 -13.18 -0.44 13.77
N ASP A 63 -12.42 -1.46 14.15
CA ASP A 63 -12.79 -2.41 15.20
C ASP A 63 -11.53 -2.92 15.90
N ASP A 64 -11.54 -2.97 17.22
CA ASP A 64 -10.44 -3.41 18.08
C ASP A 64 -10.78 -4.67 18.90
N THR A 65 -11.85 -5.37 18.57
CA THR A 65 -12.30 -6.58 19.27
C THR A 65 -11.22 -7.66 19.33
N ARG A 66 -10.38 -7.78 18.30
CA ARG A 66 -9.31 -8.78 18.20
C ARG A 66 -7.98 -8.28 18.80
N GLY A 67 -7.87 -7.02 19.16
CA GLY A 67 -6.65 -6.39 19.68
C GLY A 67 -6.44 -4.97 19.17
N PRO A 68 -5.28 -4.37 19.44
CA PRO A 68 -4.98 -2.98 19.06
C PRO A 68 -5.23 -2.72 17.58
N GLY A 69 -5.73 -1.53 17.28
CA GLY A 69 -5.89 -1.08 15.89
C GLY A 69 -4.56 -1.16 15.13
N LYS A 70 -4.58 -1.64 13.89
CA LYS A 70 -3.37 -1.79 13.06
C LYS A 70 -3.64 -1.30 11.65
N GLY A 71 -2.83 -0.33 11.17
CA GLY A 71 -2.94 0.13 9.79
C GLY A 71 -2.01 1.27 9.42
N GLY A 72 -1.76 1.41 8.12
CA GLY A 72 -0.85 2.38 7.53
C GLY A 72 -1.36 3.82 7.60
N ILE A 73 -0.46 4.76 7.33
CA ILE A 73 -0.77 6.19 7.15
C ILE A 73 -0.47 6.53 5.69
N ARG A 74 -1.48 6.96 4.94
CA ARG A 74 -1.41 7.35 3.52
C ARG A 74 -1.21 8.85 3.40
N PHE A 75 -0.24 9.28 2.58
CA PHE A 75 -0.08 10.68 2.19
C PHE A 75 -0.45 10.80 0.70
N HIS A 76 -1.60 11.42 0.42
CA HIS A 76 -2.06 11.59 -0.96
C HIS A 76 -2.99 12.81 -1.06
N PRO A 77 -3.00 13.55 -2.20
CA PRO A 77 -3.88 14.71 -2.36
C PRO A 77 -5.37 14.38 -2.30
N ASP A 78 -5.76 13.17 -2.66
CA ASP A 78 -7.17 12.73 -2.70
C ASP A 78 -7.64 12.03 -1.43
N VAL A 79 -6.79 11.94 -0.38
CA VAL A 79 -7.21 11.32 0.89
C VAL A 79 -8.47 11.98 1.43
N SER A 80 -9.46 11.16 1.74
CA SER A 80 -10.73 11.57 2.35
C SER A 80 -11.07 10.72 3.57
N SER A 81 -12.06 11.18 4.34
CA SER A 81 -12.60 10.43 5.48
C SER A 81 -13.17 9.08 5.06
N GLU A 82 -13.87 9.06 3.95
CA GLU A 82 -14.54 7.89 3.36
C GLU A 82 -13.51 6.85 2.97
N GLU A 83 -12.46 7.25 2.24
CA GLU A 83 -11.36 6.36 1.85
C GLU A 83 -10.65 5.77 3.07
N VAL A 84 -10.30 6.61 4.07
CA VAL A 84 -9.62 6.14 5.28
C VAL A 84 -10.52 5.19 6.08
N THR A 85 -11.85 5.43 6.10
CA THR A 85 -12.82 4.52 6.74
C THR A 85 -12.84 3.17 6.04
N ALA A 86 -13.00 3.15 4.72
CA ALA A 86 -12.97 1.92 3.92
C ALA A 86 -11.70 1.11 4.14
N LEU A 87 -10.55 1.77 4.08
CA LEU A 87 -9.26 1.12 4.27
C LEU A 87 -9.05 0.60 5.71
N SER A 88 -9.64 1.26 6.73
CA SER A 88 -9.60 0.79 8.12
C SER A 88 -10.46 -0.46 8.33
N PHE A 89 -11.61 -0.57 7.66
CA PHE A 89 -12.42 -1.79 7.59
C PHE A 89 -11.62 -2.94 6.98
N TRP A 90 -11.02 -2.71 5.80
CA TRP A 90 -10.20 -3.74 5.15
C TRP A 90 -9.03 -4.20 6.02
N MET A 91 -8.45 -3.33 6.84
CA MET A 91 -7.42 -3.74 7.81
C MET A 91 -7.99 -4.66 8.89
N THR A 92 -9.24 -4.44 9.37
CA THR A 92 -9.92 -5.35 10.29
C THR A 92 -10.04 -6.75 9.69
N ILE A 93 -10.56 -6.83 8.46
CA ILE A 93 -10.73 -8.10 7.74
C ILE A 93 -9.38 -8.77 7.46
N LYS A 94 -8.38 -8.02 7.00
CA LYS A 94 -7.04 -8.57 6.72
C LYS A 94 -6.40 -9.21 7.93
N CYS A 95 -6.47 -8.58 9.10
CA CYS A 95 -5.93 -9.13 10.33
C CYS A 95 -6.69 -10.41 10.76
N ALA A 96 -8.02 -10.42 10.60
CA ALA A 96 -8.86 -11.56 10.94
C ALA A 96 -8.59 -12.78 10.03
N VAL A 97 -8.47 -12.56 8.71
CA VAL A 97 -8.25 -13.65 7.73
C VAL A 97 -6.97 -14.45 7.99
N VAL A 98 -5.92 -13.78 8.48
CA VAL A 98 -4.63 -14.43 8.79
C VAL A 98 -4.42 -14.66 10.28
N ASP A 99 -5.51 -14.57 11.06
CA ASP A 99 -5.55 -14.81 12.51
C ASP A 99 -4.52 -14.01 13.32
N LEU A 100 -4.29 -12.76 12.94
CA LEU A 100 -3.46 -11.86 13.74
C LEU A 100 -4.29 -11.23 14.88
N PRO A 101 -3.71 -11.08 16.08
CA PRO A 101 -4.38 -10.51 17.25
C PRO A 101 -4.39 -8.97 17.19
N PHE A 102 -4.87 -8.41 16.09
CA PHE A 102 -5.00 -6.98 15.82
C PHE A 102 -6.39 -6.64 15.30
N GLY A 103 -6.84 -5.47 15.67
CA GLY A 103 -7.96 -4.80 15.05
C GLY A 103 -7.58 -4.08 13.77
N GLY A 104 -8.51 -3.32 13.20
CA GLY A 104 -8.29 -2.51 12.01
C GLY A 104 -8.21 -1.03 12.33
N ALA A 105 -7.21 -0.37 11.78
CA ALA A 105 -7.10 1.09 11.79
C ALA A 105 -6.48 1.59 10.49
N LYS A 106 -6.70 2.86 10.19
CA LYS A 106 -6.07 3.56 9.06
C LYS A 106 -5.83 5.02 9.39
N GLY A 107 -4.77 5.57 8.84
CA GLY A 107 -4.52 7.01 8.85
C GLY A 107 -4.35 7.56 7.45
N GLY A 108 -4.56 8.87 7.33
CA GLY A 108 -4.31 9.58 6.10
C GLY A 108 -4.04 11.05 6.33
N VAL A 109 -3.29 11.65 5.42
CA VAL A 109 -3.09 13.11 5.34
C VAL A 109 -3.35 13.53 3.90
N ARG A 110 -4.21 14.53 3.73
CA ARG A 110 -4.45 15.12 2.41
C ARG A 110 -3.31 16.06 2.07
N VAL A 111 -2.37 15.57 1.27
CA VAL A 111 -1.16 16.28 0.88
C VAL A 111 -0.56 15.68 -0.39
N ASP A 112 0.01 16.51 -1.25
CA ASP A 112 0.96 16.03 -2.26
C ASP A 112 2.38 16.03 -1.66
N PRO A 113 2.92 14.89 -1.24
CA PRO A 113 4.24 14.83 -0.63
C PRO A 113 5.38 15.17 -1.59
N LYS A 114 5.13 15.15 -2.92
CA LYS A 114 6.12 15.55 -3.93
C LYS A 114 6.29 17.07 -4.01
N ALA A 115 5.28 17.83 -3.58
CA ALA A 115 5.31 19.28 -3.49
C ALA A 115 6.01 19.80 -2.23
N LEU A 116 6.30 18.94 -1.25
CA LEU A 116 6.96 19.32 0.00
C LEU A 116 8.45 19.10 -0.06
N SER A 117 9.21 19.99 0.60
CA SER A 117 10.61 19.74 0.91
C SER A 117 10.75 18.58 1.92
N ARG A 118 11.95 18.02 2.03
CA ARG A 118 12.21 16.97 3.03
C ARG A 118 11.95 17.45 4.47
N LEU A 119 12.28 18.71 4.78
CA LEU A 119 12.07 19.28 6.11
C LEU A 119 10.59 19.55 6.38
N GLU A 120 9.84 19.98 5.39
CA GLU A 120 8.38 20.15 5.49
C GLU A 120 7.69 18.80 5.70
N LEU A 121 8.09 17.76 4.95
CA LEU A 121 7.57 16.40 5.11
C LEU A 121 7.90 15.82 6.49
N GLU A 122 9.10 16.09 7.03
CA GLU A 122 9.46 15.70 8.40
C GLU A 122 8.58 16.43 9.42
N ARG A 123 8.40 17.74 9.30
CA ARG A 123 7.55 18.54 10.19
C ARG A 123 6.09 18.02 10.17
N LEU A 124 5.56 17.70 8.98
CA LEU A 124 4.22 17.13 8.83
C LEU A 124 4.10 15.76 9.50
N SER A 125 5.08 14.89 9.29
CA SER A 125 5.11 13.54 9.86
C SER A 125 5.16 13.58 11.40
N ARG A 126 5.99 14.43 11.97
CA ARG A 126 6.06 14.68 13.42
C ARG A 126 4.77 15.35 13.93
N GLY A 127 4.22 16.28 13.17
CA GLY A 127 2.94 16.93 13.45
C GLY A 127 1.78 15.94 13.53
N TYR A 128 1.78 14.93 12.67
CA TYR A 128 0.79 13.83 12.72
C TYR A 128 0.85 13.09 14.07
N ILE A 129 2.05 12.74 14.54
CA ILE A 129 2.17 12.05 15.83
C ILE A 129 1.73 12.95 16.98
N ARG A 130 2.11 14.23 17.00
CA ARG A 130 1.63 15.16 18.05
C ARG A 130 0.11 15.27 18.08
N ALA A 131 -0.52 15.30 16.90
CA ALA A 131 -1.97 15.44 16.78
C ALA A 131 -2.76 14.21 17.23
N PHE A 132 -2.20 13.02 17.02
CA PHE A 132 -2.88 11.74 17.30
C PHE A 132 -2.23 10.94 18.45
N HIS A 133 -1.32 11.54 19.21
CA HIS A 133 -0.52 10.86 20.24
C HIS A 133 -1.38 10.06 21.22
N ASP A 134 -2.47 10.64 21.72
CA ASP A 134 -3.34 10.01 22.73
C ASP A 134 -4.10 8.77 22.20
N LEU A 135 -4.15 8.60 20.88
CA LEU A 135 -4.81 7.47 20.23
C LEU A 135 -3.80 6.36 19.89
N ILE A 136 -2.55 6.73 19.65
CA ILE A 136 -1.50 5.85 19.15
C ILE A 136 -0.76 5.21 20.32
N GLY A 137 -0.49 3.91 20.19
CA GLY A 137 0.28 3.18 21.19
C GLY A 137 0.29 1.69 20.93
N PRO A 138 1.20 0.95 21.55
CA PRO A 138 1.36 -0.49 21.30
C PRO A 138 0.16 -1.34 21.73
N ASN A 139 -0.68 -0.82 22.64
CA ASN A 139 -1.87 -1.50 23.15
C ASN A 139 -3.19 -0.85 22.70
N SER A 140 -3.13 0.18 21.85
CA SER A 140 -4.31 0.93 21.39
C SER A 140 -4.41 0.97 19.87
N ASP A 141 -3.43 1.58 19.20
CA ASP A 141 -3.43 1.76 17.74
C ASP A 141 -2.00 1.88 17.22
N ILE A 142 -1.61 1.03 16.28
CA ILE A 142 -0.24 0.86 15.80
C ILE A 142 -0.13 1.26 14.33
N PRO A 143 0.40 2.45 14.02
CA PRO A 143 0.66 2.89 12.65
C PRO A 143 1.70 2.05 11.90
N ALA A 144 1.65 2.18 10.58
CA ALA A 144 2.56 1.55 9.63
C ALA A 144 2.73 2.41 8.38
N PRO A 145 3.68 2.13 7.48
CA PRO A 145 3.75 2.78 6.18
C PRO A 145 2.60 2.36 5.26
N ASP A 146 2.21 3.26 4.36
CA ASP A 146 1.25 3.07 3.27
C ASP A 146 1.70 3.89 2.05
N VAL A 147 0.79 4.21 1.11
CA VAL A 147 1.10 5.01 -0.09
C VAL A 147 1.80 6.32 0.29
N ASN A 148 2.92 6.60 -0.37
CA ASN A 148 3.78 7.77 -0.19
C ASN A 148 4.34 7.97 1.23
N THR A 149 4.31 6.95 2.07
CA THR A 149 5.07 6.90 3.34
C THR A 149 6.04 5.73 3.34
N ASN A 150 7.13 5.86 4.07
CA ASN A 150 8.24 4.91 4.03
C ASN A 150 8.88 4.75 5.42
N ASP A 151 9.96 3.99 5.49
CA ASP A 151 10.70 3.74 6.71
C ASP A 151 11.29 5.01 7.35
N THR A 152 11.75 5.96 6.56
CA THR A 152 12.26 7.25 7.03
C THR A 152 11.16 8.06 7.74
N ILE A 153 9.98 8.15 7.14
CA ILE A 153 8.81 8.81 7.73
C ILE A 153 8.39 8.09 9.02
N MET A 154 8.34 6.78 9.00
CA MET A 154 8.05 5.99 10.22
C MET A 154 9.13 6.18 11.30
N GLY A 155 10.37 6.41 10.90
CA GLY A 155 11.48 6.76 11.79
C GLY A 155 11.26 8.09 12.50
N TRP A 156 10.90 9.15 11.75
CA TRP A 156 10.58 10.46 12.32
C TRP A 156 9.36 10.39 13.26
N MET A 157 8.35 9.64 12.88
CA MET A 157 7.17 9.43 13.71
C MET A 157 7.47 8.67 15.00
N ALA A 158 8.30 7.63 14.94
CA ALA A 158 8.72 6.86 16.12
C ALA A 158 9.58 7.68 17.07
N ASP A 159 10.49 8.50 16.53
CA ASP A 159 11.32 9.41 17.30
C ASP A 159 10.46 10.47 18.00
N GLU A 160 9.50 11.09 17.29
CA GLU A 160 8.60 12.07 17.89
C GLU A 160 7.76 11.45 19.02
N PHE A 161 7.22 10.25 18.81
CA PHE A 161 6.47 9.53 19.85
C PHE A 161 7.33 9.28 21.10
N ALA A 162 8.58 8.84 20.89
CA ALA A 162 9.52 8.61 22.00
C ALA A 162 9.88 9.89 22.75
N GLN A 163 9.98 11.03 22.06
CA GLN A 163 10.22 12.34 22.70
C GLN A 163 9.05 12.76 23.60
N ILE A 164 7.81 12.61 23.12
CA ILE A 164 6.60 12.91 23.91
C ILE A 164 6.53 12.00 25.15
N GLU A 165 6.70 10.69 24.96
CA GLU A 165 6.67 9.69 26.01
C GLU A 165 7.88 9.74 26.96
N ARG A 166 8.96 10.44 26.56
CA ARG A 166 10.25 10.47 27.26
C ARG A 166 10.85 9.07 27.50
N ARG A 167 10.54 8.13 26.62
CA ARG A 167 11.04 6.74 26.65
C ARG A 167 10.93 6.11 25.26
N GLN A 168 11.75 5.11 25.00
CA GLN A 168 11.66 4.31 23.78
C GLN A 168 10.48 3.34 23.84
N VAL A 169 9.59 3.41 22.84
CA VAL A 169 8.42 2.52 22.71
C VAL A 169 8.41 1.91 21.29
N PRO A 170 9.35 0.99 20.98
CA PRO A 170 9.53 0.51 19.60
C PRO A 170 8.33 -0.24 19.03
N ALA A 171 7.43 -0.76 19.86
CA ALA A 171 6.22 -1.45 19.40
C ALA A 171 5.12 -0.51 18.89
N THR A 172 5.22 0.80 19.09
CA THR A 172 4.18 1.79 18.72
C THR A 172 4.02 1.92 17.22
N ILE A 173 5.10 1.91 16.44
CA ILE A 173 5.08 2.14 14.98
C ILE A 173 5.86 1.02 14.30
N THR A 174 5.24 0.37 13.31
CA THR A 174 5.90 -0.66 12.49
C THR A 174 6.43 -0.07 11.18
N GLY A 175 7.35 -0.78 10.53
CA GLY A 175 7.93 -0.35 9.25
C GLY A 175 8.99 0.73 9.36
N LYS A 176 9.43 1.10 10.54
CA LYS A 176 10.57 1.99 10.79
C LYS A 176 11.90 1.29 10.53
N PRO A 177 13.01 2.04 10.39
CA PRO A 177 14.34 1.48 10.17
C PRO A 177 14.76 0.45 11.23
N LEU A 178 15.55 -0.54 10.83
CA LEU A 178 16.03 -1.61 11.73
C LEU A 178 16.77 -1.05 12.95
N GLY A 179 17.60 -0.01 12.75
CA GLY A 179 18.32 0.65 13.84
C GLY A 179 17.43 1.30 14.91
N LEU A 180 16.15 1.58 14.58
CA LEU A 180 15.14 2.11 15.49
C LEU A 180 14.20 1.00 16.03
N GLY A 181 14.59 -0.27 15.96
CA GLY A 181 13.78 -1.40 16.40
C GLY A 181 12.77 -1.87 15.36
N GLY A 182 13.02 -1.64 14.06
CA GLY A 182 12.24 -2.21 12.95
C GLY A 182 12.45 -3.71 12.81
N SER A 183 11.52 -4.40 12.14
CA SER A 183 11.58 -5.83 11.88
C SER A 183 12.15 -6.14 10.50
N ARG A 184 13.00 -7.17 10.40
CA ARG A 184 13.50 -7.67 9.12
C ARG A 184 12.36 -8.25 8.29
N GLY A 185 12.49 -8.16 6.96
CA GLY A 185 11.54 -8.74 6.00
C GLY A 185 10.32 -7.86 5.68
N ARG A 186 10.06 -6.78 6.43
CA ARG A 186 8.89 -5.90 6.19
C ARG A 186 8.88 -5.31 4.77
N THR A 187 10.05 -4.92 4.25
CA THR A 187 10.17 -4.28 2.93
C THR A 187 9.63 -5.18 1.83
N ALA A 188 9.95 -6.48 1.86
CA ALA A 188 9.51 -7.45 0.86
C ALA A 188 8.17 -8.15 1.22
N ALA A 189 7.60 -7.90 2.39
CA ALA A 189 6.49 -8.70 2.92
C ALA A 189 5.26 -8.76 2.00
N THR A 190 4.86 -7.64 1.40
CA THR A 190 3.70 -7.57 0.51
C THR A 190 3.93 -8.40 -0.76
N GLY A 191 5.05 -8.18 -1.45
CA GLY A 191 5.41 -8.95 -2.66
C GLY A 191 5.60 -10.44 -2.36
N ARG A 192 6.21 -10.77 -1.23
CA ARG A 192 6.36 -12.17 -0.77
C ARG A 192 5.03 -12.84 -0.50
N GLY A 193 4.10 -12.15 0.15
CA GLY A 193 2.75 -12.67 0.42
C GLY A 193 1.98 -12.94 -0.87
N ALA A 194 2.04 -12.02 -1.84
CA ALA A 194 1.43 -12.22 -3.15
C ALA A 194 2.04 -13.44 -3.88
N LEU A 195 3.37 -13.60 -3.84
CA LEU A 195 4.02 -14.78 -4.42
C LEU A 195 3.59 -16.09 -3.76
N GLN A 196 3.44 -16.13 -2.43
CA GLN A 196 2.96 -17.33 -1.74
C GLN A 196 1.56 -17.75 -2.19
N VAL A 197 0.68 -16.78 -2.46
CA VAL A 197 -0.65 -17.05 -3.02
C VAL A 197 -0.55 -17.60 -4.44
N LEU A 198 0.34 -17.04 -5.26
CA LEU A 198 0.60 -17.54 -6.61
C LEU A 198 1.18 -18.97 -6.59
N ASP A 199 2.17 -19.23 -5.74
CA ASP A 199 2.75 -20.58 -5.58
C ASP A 199 1.67 -21.62 -5.25
N LEU A 200 0.80 -21.34 -4.29
CA LEU A 200 -0.30 -22.23 -3.90
C LEU A 200 -1.35 -22.40 -5.02
N TRP A 201 -1.62 -21.36 -5.77
CA TRP A 201 -2.53 -21.43 -6.91
C TRP A 201 -1.93 -22.29 -8.05
N ALA A 202 -0.65 -22.09 -8.37
CA ALA A 202 0.06 -22.88 -9.38
C ALA A 202 0.09 -24.37 -9.00
N GLU A 203 0.47 -24.67 -7.75
CA GLU A 203 0.46 -26.04 -7.21
C GLU A 203 -0.91 -26.70 -7.35
N ARG A 204 -1.99 -26.03 -6.95
CA ARG A 204 -3.38 -26.54 -7.07
C ARG A 204 -3.83 -26.79 -8.52
N ARG A 205 -3.23 -26.09 -9.47
CA ARG A 205 -3.46 -26.24 -10.92
C ARG A 205 -2.50 -27.21 -11.60
N GLY A 206 -1.56 -27.79 -10.85
CA GLY A 206 -0.53 -28.69 -11.39
C GLY A 206 0.41 -28.00 -12.36
N LYS A 207 0.65 -26.69 -12.18
CA LYS A 207 1.55 -25.87 -12.98
C LYS A 207 2.88 -25.68 -12.28
N THR A 208 3.96 -25.70 -13.06
CA THR A 208 5.28 -25.29 -12.55
C THR A 208 5.51 -23.79 -12.79
N PRO A 209 6.38 -23.13 -12.00
CA PRO A 209 6.68 -21.71 -12.19
C PRO A 209 7.15 -21.38 -13.61
N GLU A 210 7.97 -22.22 -14.22
CA GLU A 210 8.57 -22.02 -15.54
C GLU A 210 7.55 -22.02 -16.69
N GLU A 211 6.38 -22.66 -16.47
CA GLU A 211 5.27 -22.68 -17.43
C GLU A 211 4.47 -21.38 -17.46
N LEU A 212 4.65 -20.51 -16.45
CA LEU A 212 3.78 -19.36 -16.23
C LEU A 212 4.47 -18.03 -16.61
N ARG A 213 3.84 -17.31 -17.55
CA ARG A 213 4.21 -15.94 -17.95
C ARG A 213 3.48 -14.96 -17.06
N VAL A 214 4.22 -14.04 -16.46
CA VAL A 214 3.69 -13.11 -15.45
C VAL A 214 3.90 -11.68 -15.92
N ALA A 215 2.82 -10.89 -15.97
CA ALA A 215 2.86 -9.44 -16.12
C ALA A 215 2.56 -8.76 -14.77
N VAL A 216 3.28 -7.69 -14.45
CA VAL A 216 3.12 -6.96 -13.19
C VAL A 216 2.82 -5.49 -13.48
N GLN A 217 1.61 -5.05 -13.19
CA GLN A 217 1.24 -3.64 -13.18
C GLN A 217 1.62 -3.01 -11.84
N GLY A 218 2.38 -1.92 -11.89
CA GLY A 218 2.83 -1.23 -10.69
C GLY A 218 4.18 -1.71 -10.18
N PHE A 219 5.27 -1.21 -10.75
CA PHE A 219 6.63 -1.51 -10.33
C PHE A 219 7.11 -0.58 -9.21
N GLY A 220 6.31 -0.54 -8.12
CA GLY A 220 6.64 0.05 -6.82
C GLY A 220 7.26 -1.00 -5.89
N ASN A 221 7.27 -0.72 -4.56
CA ASN A 221 7.85 -1.65 -3.59
C ASN A 221 7.23 -3.06 -3.64
N ALA A 222 5.90 -3.16 -3.71
CA ALA A 222 5.21 -4.46 -3.75
C ALA A 222 5.52 -5.21 -5.05
N GLY A 223 5.35 -4.57 -6.21
CA GLY A 223 5.58 -5.18 -7.52
C GLY A 223 7.03 -5.58 -7.75
N TYR A 224 7.99 -4.73 -7.38
CA TYR A 224 9.41 -5.08 -7.47
C TYR A 224 9.74 -6.34 -6.65
N HIS A 225 9.39 -6.35 -5.36
CA HIS A 225 9.70 -7.51 -4.52
C HIS A 225 8.95 -8.77 -4.95
N PHE A 226 7.72 -8.63 -5.46
CA PHE A 226 7.01 -9.74 -6.07
C PHE A 226 7.78 -10.28 -7.29
N ALA A 227 8.06 -9.43 -8.28
CA ALA A 227 8.71 -9.81 -9.53
C ALA A 227 10.09 -10.45 -9.29
N ARG A 228 10.91 -9.85 -8.40
CA ARG A 228 12.23 -10.40 -8.04
C ARG A 228 12.11 -11.79 -7.43
N LEU A 229 11.26 -11.94 -6.41
CA LEU A 229 11.10 -13.22 -5.72
C LEU A 229 10.43 -14.27 -6.61
N ALA A 230 9.51 -13.88 -7.49
CA ALA A 230 8.89 -14.78 -8.46
C ALA A 230 9.92 -15.28 -9.48
N ARG A 231 10.78 -14.39 -10.01
CA ARG A 231 11.88 -14.79 -10.90
C ARG A 231 12.85 -15.77 -10.20
N GLU A 232 13.20 -15.51 -8.94
CA GLU A 232 14.04 -16.44 -8.14
C GLU A 232 13.40 -17.84 -7.98
N ARG A 233 12.05 -17.93 -8.07
CA ARG A 233 11.27 -19.17 -8.04
C ARG A 233 11.13 -19.87 -9.41
N GLY A 234 11.52 -19.20 -10.49
CA GLY A 234 11.43 -19.72 -11.86
C GLY A 234 10.27 -19.14 -12.69
N TYR A 235 9.41 -18.30 -12.12
CA TYR A 235 8.38 -17.61 -12.90
C TYR A 235 9.00 -16.68 -13.94
N ARG A 236 8.42 -16.65 -15.14
CA ARG A 236 8.88 -15.79 -16.22
C ARG A 236 8.17 -14.44 -16.16
N ILE A 237 8.88 -13.42 -15.71
CA ILE A 237 8.36 -12.04 -15.66
C ILE A 237 8.50 -11.43 -17.04
N VAL A 238 7.42 -11.36 -17.81
CA VAL A 238 7.46 -10.90 -19.20
C VAL A 238 7.13 -9.42 -19.36
N ALA A 239 6.39 -8.82 -18.42
CA ALA A 239 6.06 -7.39 -18.48
C ALA A 239 6.06 -6.74 -17.10
N LEU A 240 6.51 -5.48 -17.05
CA LEU A 240 6.50 -4.62 -15.86
C LEU A 240 6.03 -3.23 -16.26
N SER A 241 5.16 -2.58 -15.46
CA SER A 241 4.77 -1.18 -15.71
C SER A 241 4.77 -0.32 -14.45
N ASP A 242 4.80 0.99 -14.65
CA ASP A 242 4.53 1.99 -13.63
C ASP A 242 3.50 3.04 -14.12
N SER A 243 3.38 4.18 -13.44
CA SER A 243 2.42 5.23 -13.81
C SER A 243 2.70 5.91 -15.16
N GLN A 244 3.86 5.67 -15.77
CA GLN A 244 4.30 6.30 -17.01
C GLN A 244 4.20 5.35 -18.23
N GLY A 245 4.01 4.06 -17.99
CA GLY A 245 3.96 3.00 -18.99
C GLY A 245 4.76 1.78 -18.55
N GLY A 246 5.00 0.88 -19.48
CA GLY A 246 5.65 -0.40 -19.18
C GLY A 246 6.64 -0.86 -20.23
N ILE A 247 7.24 -1.99 -19.94
CA ILE A 247 8.19 -2.70 -20.80
C ILE A 247 7.80 -4.18 -20.88
N HIS A 248 8.01 -4.79 -22.04
CA HIS A 248 7.77 -6.20 -22.33
C HIS A 248 9.01 -6.84 -22.94
N ALA A 249 9.29 -8.08 -22.54
CA ALA A 249 10.26 -8.96 -23.19
C ALA A 249 9.76 -10.41 -23.14
N ALA A 250 9.62 -11.05 -24.28
CA ALA A 250 9.08 -12.41 -24.39
C ALA A 250 9.96 -13.45 -23.65
N ASP A 251 11.28 -13.26 -23.64
CA ASP A 251 12.24 -14.15 -22.98
C ASP A 251 12.31 -13.92 -21.46
N GLY A 252 11.66 -12.86 -20.99
CA GLY A 252 11.59 -12.48 -19.58
C GLY A 252 12.51 -11.32 -19.21
N LEU A 253 12.16 -10.66 -18.11
CA LEU A 253 12.83 -9.48 -17.58
C LEU A 253 13.55 -9.81 -16.26
N ASP A 254 14.70 -9.18 -16.03
CA ASP A 254 15.34 -9.15 -14.72
C ASP A 254 14.88 -7.92 -13.92
N PRO A 255 14.14 -8.09 -12.82
CA PRO A 255 13.64 -6.96 -12.04
C PRO A 255 14.73 -6.12 -11.37
N ASP A 256 15.89 -6.68 -11.04
CA ASP A 256 16.91 -5.99 -10.25
C ASP A 256 17.60 -4.83 -11.00
N PRO A 257 18.12 -4.99 -12.22
CA PRO A 257 18.65 -3.87 -12.99
C PRO A 257 17.57 -2.84 -13.33
N ILE A 258 16.34 -3.29 -13.63
CA ILE A 258 15.19 -2.42 -13.90
C ILE A 258 14.86 -1.54 -12.69
N TRP A 259 14.87 -2.12 -11.49
CA TRP A 259 14.65 -1.38 -10.24
C TRP A 259 15.74 -0.33 -9.99
N ARG A 260 17.01 -0.69 -10.21
CA ARG A 260 18.13 0.26 -10.09
C ARG A 260 18.02 1.43 -11.08
N HIS A 261 17.64 1.13 -12.33
CA HIS A 261 17.42 2.17 -13.36
C HIS A 261 16.27 3.11 -12.96
N LYS A 262 15.11 2.55 -12.57
CA LYS A 262 13.96 3.33 -12.13
C LYS A 262 14.29 4.26 -10.94
N HIS A 263 15.06 3.78 -9.98
CA HIS A 263 15.46 4.61 -8.83
C HIS A 263 16.36 5.78 -9.23
N LYS A 264 17.19 5.61 -10.27
CA LYS A 264 18.06 6.65 -10.79
C LYS A 264 17.30 7.66 -11.65
N ASN A 265 16.41 7.17 -12.53
CA ASN A 265 15.77 7.98 -13.59
C ASN A 265 14.30 8.33 -13.26
N ARG A 266 13.70 7.71 -12.23
CA ARG A 266 12.32 7.87 -11.76
C ARG A 266 11.23 7.35 -12.72
N GLU A 267 11.60 6.61 -13.77
CA GLU A 267 10.67 6.05 -14.75
C GLU A 267 11.22 4.75 -15.34
N LEU A 268 10.34 3.90 -15.89
CA LEU A 268 10.69 2.71 -16.67
C LEU A 268 10.82 3.02 -18.15
N LYS A 269 10.14 4.07 -18.63
CA LYS A 269 10.13 4.45 -20.04
C LYS A 269 11.52 4.85 -20.54
N GLY A 270 11.87 4.44 -21.75
CA GLY A 270 13.17 4.75 -22.36
C GLY A 270 14.33 3.87 -21.84
N MET A 271 14.03 2.80 -21.13
CA MET A 271 15.04 1.87 -20.65
C MET A 271 15.57 1.03 -21.82
N VAL A 272 16.88 1.06 -22.02
CA VAL A 272 17.62 0.07 -22.78
C VAL A 272 18.11 -0.98 -21.79
N TYR A 273 17.69 -2.23 -21.95
CA TYR A 273 18.09 -3.32 -21.07
C TYR A 273 19.57 -3.67 -21.33
N CYS A 274 20.40 -3.61 -20.29
CA CYS A 274 21.80 -4.02 -20.36
C CYS A 274 22.03 -5.19 -19.40
N ASP A 275 22.43 -6.33 -19.92
CA ASP A 275 22.96 -7.42 -19.13
C ASP A 275 24.44 -7.16 -18.79
N GLU A 276 24.84 -7.43 -17.59
CA GLU A 276 26.02 -7.09 -16.78
C GLU A 276 27.30 -6.53 -17.45
N SER A 277 27.45 -6.50 -18.77
CA SER A 277 28.68 -5.97 -19.42
C SER A 277 28.53 -5.43 -20.84
N ILE A 278 27.43 -5.58 -21.53
CA ILE A 278 27.22 -5.04 -22.89
C ILE A 278 25.78 -4.55 -22.99
N CYS A 279 25.61 -3.23 -23.24
CA CYS A 279 24.32 -2.68 -23.68
C CYS A 279 24.00 -3.24 -25.06
N GLN A 280 23.32 -4.38 -25.12
CA GLN A 280 22.58 -4.76 -26.30
C GLN A 280 21.22 -4.08 -26.20
N GLU A 281 20.73 -3.48 -27.29
CA GLU A 281 19.32 -3.22 -27.47
C GLU A 281 18.64 -4.60 -27.41
N ALA A 282 18.35 -5.09 -26.22
CA ALA A 282 17.46 -6.23 -26.05
C ALA A 282 16.10 -5.80 -26.62
N ASP A 283 15.40 -6.72 -27.27
CA ASP A 283 14.05 -6.53 -27.80
C ASP A 283 13.07 -6.28 -26.65
N VAL A 284 13.14 -5.09 -26.07
CA VAL A 284 12.23 -4.61 -25.02
C VAL A 284 11.22 -3.69 -25.70
N GLU A 285 9.99 -4.14 -25.82
CA GLU A 285 8.89 -3.33 -26.30
C GLU A 285 8.43 -2.37 -25.22
N GLN A 286 8.14 -1.13 -25.63
CA GLN A 286 7.48 -0.16 -24.75
C GLN A 286 5.97 -0.39 -24.80
N LEU A 287 5.32 -0.40 -23.65
CA LEU A 287 3.90 -0.62 -23.49
C LEU A 287 3.23 0.55 -22.75
N THR A 288 1.97 0.76 -23.04
CA THR A 288 1.04 1.49 -22.17
C THR A 288 0.53 0.57 -21.04
N ASN A 289 -0.08 1.14 -20.01
CA ASN A 289 -0.72 0.33 -18.97
C ASN A 289 -1.92 -0.46 -19.52
N ASP A 290 -2.67 0.09 -20.45
CA ASP A 290 -3.81 -0.60 -21.08
C ASP A 290 -3.34 -1.80 -21.90
N GLU A 291 -2.26 -1.67 -22.66
CA GLU A 291 -1.66 -2.78 -23.40
C GLU A 291 -1.14 -3.87 -22.46
N LEU A 292 -0.55 -3.51 -21.32
CA LEU A 292 -0.13 -4.51 -20.33
C LEU A 292 -1.33 -5.26 -19.72
N LEU A 293 -2.43 -4.55 -19.42
CA LEU A 293 -3.64 -5.17 -18.87
C LEU A 293 -4.32 -6.12 -19.86
N ALA A 294 -4.21 -5.84 -21.17
CA ALA A 294 -4.75 -6.66 -22.25
C ALA A 294 -3.81 -7.77 -22.76
N MET A 295 -2.63 -7.95 -22.13
CA MET A 295 -1.66 -8.95 -22.58
C MET A 295 -2.15 -10.39 -22.38
N ASP A 296 -1.93 -11.24 -23.39
CA ASP A 296 -2.10 -12.70 -23.25
C ASP A 296 -0.98 -13.28 -22.37
N VAL A 297 -1.23 -13.31 -21.06
CA VAL A 297 -0.33 -13.89 -20.04
C VAL A 297 -1.08 -14.85 -19.13
N ASP A 298 -0.34 -15.71 -18.45
CA ASP A 298 -0.95 -16.71 -17.56
C ASP A 298 -1.33 -16.11 -16.20
N VAL A 299 -0.61 -15.04 -15.79
CA VAL A 299 -0.81 -14.36 -14.50
C VAL A 299 -0.63 -12.86 -14.68
N LEU A 300 -1.66 -12.10 -14.31
CA LEU A 300 -1.61 -10.64 -14.20
C LEU A 300 -1.60 -10.24 -12.73
N VAL A 301 -0.57 -9.51 -12.32
CA VAL A 301 -0.39 -9.03 -10.94
C VAL A 301 -0.66 -7.53 -10.87
N LEU A 302 -1.72 -7.16 -10.18
CA LEU A 302 -2.11 -5.77 -9.98
C LEU A 302 -1.49 -5.24 -8.67
N ALA A 303 -0.38 -4.55 -8.78
CA ALA A 303 0.38 -4.00 -7.65
C ALA A 303 0.46 -2.46 -7.68
N ALA A 304 -0.50 -1.81 -8.35
CA ALA A 304 -0.69 -0.36 -8.45
C ALA A 304 -1.80 0.13 -7.51
N LEU A 305 -2.42 1.27 -7.85
CA LEU A 305 -3.59 1.78 -7.15
C LEU A 305 -4.86 0.96 -7.47
N GLU A 306 -5.92 1.25 -6.76
CA GLU A 306 -7.26 0.68 -6.91
C GLU A 306 -7.81 0.94 -8.34
N ASP A 307 -8.87 0.21 -8.72
CA ASP A 307 -9.66 0.40 -9.96
C ASP A 307 -8.86 0.28 -11.26
N ALA A 308 -7.76 -0.48 -11.26
CA ALA A 308 -7.01 -0.76 -12.48
C ALA A 308 -7.80 -1.62 -13.48
N VAL A 309 -8.64 -2.54 -12.99
CA VAL A 309 -9.58 -3.32 -13.79
C VAL A 309 -10.96 -2.71 -13.64
N THR A 310 -11.56 -2.34 -14.77
CA THR A 310 -12.88 -1.68 -14.88
C THR A 310 -13.80 -2.50 -15.78
N GLU A 311 -15.09 -2.16 -15.81
CA GLU A 311 -16.04 -2.77 -16.77
C GLU A 311 -15.60 -2.61 -18.24
N GLN A 312 -14.84 -1.56 -18.53
CA GLN A 312 -14.38 -1.25 -19.89
C GLN A 312 -13.22 -2.13 -20.36
N ASN A 313 -12.33 -2.54 -19.43
CA ASN A 313 -11.13 -3.32 -19.75
C ASN A 313 -11.15 -4.77 -19.22
N ALA A 314 -12.17 -5.16 -18.45
CA ALA A 314 -12.27 -6.52 -17.91
C ALA A 314 -12.54 -7.60 -18.97
N ALA A 315 -13.01 -7.21 -20.16
CA ALA A 315 -13.32 -8.12 -21.27
C ALA A 315 -12.19 -8.20 -22.32
N THR A 316 -11.12 -7.41 -22.16
CA THR A 316 -9.96 -7.45 -23.03
C THR A 316 -8.90 -8.37 -22.46
#